data_4b056bfc0f102318bf88684681f415ae
#
_entry.id   4b056bfc0f102318bf88684681f415ae
#
_cell.length_a   1.000
_cell.length_b   1.000
_cell.length_c   1.000
_cell.angle_alpha   90.00
_cell.angle_beta   90.00
_cell.angle_gamma   90.00
#
_symmetry.space_group_name_H-M   'P 1'
#
loop_
_entity.id
_entity.type
_entity.pdbx_description
1 polymer ?
#
loop_
_entity_poly.entity_id
_entity_poly.type
_entity_poly.pdbx_seq_one_letter_code
_entity_poly.pdbx_strand_id
1 'polypeptide(L)'
;DRRQRQMCIRDRSDIADESDRSGIRAVIKVKKDSDPKAILNVLFKSTNLSTSFGVNMVAIADGKPKTLGLMEIISYYVNYQREFIVKRTKCELENCRKREHILEGLVIAVRNIDEVVAIIKKSQSTSEARDKLRVRFKLSERQADAILDLRLARLTHLEVFKLEQELKELRERIARLTAILGSKKLQMDVVKNEMLAIK
;
A
#
# COMPACT_ATOMS: atom_id res chain seq x y z
N ASP A 1 40.32 15.98 32.93
CA ASP A 1 41.65 15.42 32.75
C ASP A 1 42.69 16.54 32.54
N ARG A 2 43.81 16.52 33.31
CA ARG A 2 44.79 17.63 33.31
C ARG A 2 45.39 17.93 31.93
N ARG A 3 45.61 16.91 31.11
CA ARG A 3 46.14 17.07 29.74
C ARG A 3 45.14 17.74 28.79
N GLN A 4 43.89 17.47 28.93
CA GLN A 4 42.83 18.14 28.14
C GLN A 4 42.72 19.63 28.48
N ARG A 5 42.83 20.00 29.75
CA ARG A 5 42.83 21.42 30.19
C ARG A 5 44.05 22.20 29.67
N GLN A 6 45.25 21.59 29.67
CA GLN A 6 46.47 22.28 29.22
C GLN A 6 46.50 22.49 27.71
N MET A 7 46.03 21.54 26.90
CA MET A 7 46.01 21.65 25.45
C MET A 7 44.97 22.65 24.96
N CYS A 8 43.80 22.69 25.61
CA CYS A 8 42.74 23.66 25.31
C CYS A 8 43.09 25.10 25.72
N ILE A 9 43.93 25.33 26.73
CA ILE A 9 44.27 26.68 27.23
C ILE A 9 45.31 27.38 26.34
N ARG A 10 46.19 26.65 25.65
CA ARG A 10 47.26 27.25 24.83
C ARG A 10 46.79 27.81 23.49
N ASP A 11 45.83 27.19 22.82
CA ASP A 11 45.47 27.50 21.43
C ASP A 11 44.14 28.25 21.29
N ARG A 12 43.40 28.43 22.36
CA ARG A 12 42.15 29.20 22.39
C ARG A 12 42.32 30.56 23.04
N SER A 13 41.60 31.53 22.55
CA SER A 13 41.52 32.87 23.15
C SER A 13 40.26 33.05 24.00
N ASP A 14 39.16 32.41 23.67
CA ASP A 14 37.90 32.59 24.37
C ASP A 14 36.95 31.40 24.10
N ILE A 15 35.99 31.16 25.01
CA ILE A 15 34.84 30.23 24.83
C ILE A 15 33.58 30.96 25.25
N ALA A 16 32.64 31.06 24.37
CA ALA A 16 31.32 31.62 24.63
C ALA A 16 30.24 30.56 24.41
N ASP A 17 29.26 30.52 25.28
CA ASP A 17 28.03 29.78 25.07
C ASP A 17 26.97 30.74 24.50
N GLU A 18 26.64 30.56 23.23
CA GLU A 18 25.65 31.33 22.50
C GLU A 18 24.37 30.48 22.24
N SER A 19 24.12 29.49 23.09
CA SER A 19 22.95 28.64 22.98
C SER A 19 21.65 29.44 23.17
N ASP A 20 20.69 29.23 22.30
CA ASP A 20 19.38 29.87 22.32
C ASP A 20 18.23 28.84 22.09
N ARG A 21 17.04 29.35 21.85
CA ARG A 21 15.85 28.48 21.55
C ARG A 21 16.00 27.68 20.27
N SER A 22 16.88 28.04 19.35
CA SER A 22 17.14 27.36 18.09
C SER A 22 18.13 26.19 18.23
N GLY A 23 18.87 26.11 19.33
CA GLY A 23 19.77 24.99 19.61
C GLY A 23 20.98 25.33 20.44
N ILE A 24 21.84 24.35 20.67
CA ILE A 24 23.08 24.46 21.41
C ILE A 24 24.17 25.05 20.48
N ARG A 25 24.78 26.16 20.87
CA ARG A 25 25.86 26.82 20.13
C ARG A 25 27.03 27.19 21.06
N ALA A 26 28.06 26.37 21.04
CA ALA A 26 29.31 26.66 21.73
C ALA A 26 30.33 27.27 20.74
N VAL A 27 30.76 28.49 20.97
CA VAL A 27 31.72 29.20 20.13
C VAL A 27 33.10 29.20 20.79
N ILE A 28 34.08 28.62 20.08
CA ILE A 28 35.48 28.59 20.54
C ILE A 28 36.31 29.50 19.63
N LYS A 29 36.81 30.62 20.17
CA LYS A 29 37.72 31.52 19.46
C LYS A 29 39.13 30.98 19.57
N VAL A 30 39.80 30.76 18.46
CA VAL A 30 41.18 30.31 18.40
C VAL A 30 42.14 31.46 18.13
N LYS A 31 43.42 31.31 18.49
CA LYS A 31 44.49 32.31 18.21
C LYS A 31 44.74 32.34 16.70
N LYS A 32 45.23 33.51 16.21
CA LYS A 32 45.47 33.75 14.78
C LYS A 32 46.41 32.76 14.12
N ASP A 33 47.34 32.18 14.87
CA ASP A 33 48.39 31.28 14.37
C ASP A 33 48.01 29.78 14.49
N SER A 34 46.79 29.48 14.92
CA SER A 34 46.34 28.12 15.15
C SER A 34 45.43 27.65 14.01
N ASP A 35 45.57 26.37 13.58
CA ASP A 35 44.68 25.76 12.60
C ASP A 35 43.36 25.32 13.27
N PRO A 36 42.22 25.92 12.93
CA PRO A 36 40.94 25.58 13.53
C PRO A 36 40.51 24.12 13.27
N LYS A 37 40.89 23.56 12.10
CA LYS A 37 40.53 22.19 11.74
C LYS A 37 41.31 21.15 12.55
N ALA A 38 42.60 21.43 12.80
CA ALA A 38 43.43 20.57 13.64
C ALA A 38 42.90 20.54 15.09
N ILE A 39 42.50 21.71 15.63
CA ILE A 39 41.92 21.83 16.98
C ILE A 39 40.59 21.07 17.05
N LEU A 40 39.73 21.22 16.03
CA LEU A 40 38.44 20.54 15.97
C LEU A 40 38.61 18.99 15.95
N ASN A 41 39.56 18.49 15.17
CA ASN A 41 39.88 17.06 15.11
C ASN A 41 40.41 16.54 16.45
N VAL A 42 41.20 17.33 17.15
CA VAL A 42 41.67 16.97 18.50
C VAL A 42 40.51 16.95 19.50
N LEU A 43 39.58 17.91 19.42
CA LEU A 43 38.39 17.94 20.26
C LEU A 43 37.50 16.72 20.02
N PHE A 44 37.23 16.34 18.76
CA PHE A 44 36.48 15.14 18.44
C PHE A 44 37.14 13.84 18.94
N LYS A 45 38.47 13.79 18.90
CA LYS A 45 39.23 12.59 19.31
C LYS A 45 39.40 12.48 20.84
N SER A 46 39.51 13.63 21.53
CA SER A 46 39.93 13.69 22.94
C SER A 46 38.81 14.08 23.92
N THR A 47 37.62 14.39 23.40
CA THR A 47 36.46 14.77 24.22
C THR A 47 35.22 14.01 23.83
N ASN A 48 34.17 14.15 24.61
CA ASN A 48 32.87 13.51 24.33
C ASN A 48 32.03 14.24 23.25
N LEU A 49 32.65 15.12 22.43
CA LEU A 49 31.99 15.74 21.28
C LEU A 49 31.64 14.71 20.22
N SER A 50 32.37 13.60 20.14
CA SER A 50 32.03 12.42 19.37
C SER A 50 31.80 11.26 20.32
N THR A 51 30.62 10.78 20.39
CA THR A 51 30.25 9.62 21.22
C THR A 51 29.50 8.58 20.39
N SER A 52 29.67 7.33 20.74
CA SER A 52 28.90 6.23 20.12
C SER A 52 27.63 5.98 20.93
N PHE A 53 26.52 5.88 20.23
CA PHE A 53 25.25 5.48 20.82
C PHE A 53 24.92 4.05 20.41
N GLY A 54 24.81 3.18 21.38
CA GLY A 54 24.39 1.78 21.17
C GLY A 54 22.90 1.71 20.88
N VAL A 55 22.55 1.48 19.63
CA VAL A 55 21.13 1.30 19.24
C VAL A 55 20.68 -0.11 19.59
N ASN A 56 19.70 -0.22 20.48
CA ASN A 56 19.06 -1.48 20.84
C ASN A 56 17.59 -1.42 20.41
N MET A 57 17.30 -1.93 19.20
CA MET A 57 15.95 -1.90 18.64
C MET A 57 15.20 -3.18 18.99
N VAL A 58 14.14 -3.05 19.78
CA VAL A 58 13.21 -4.13 20.09
C VAL A 58 11.91 -3.91 19.34
N ALA A 59 11.50 -4.91 18.56
CA ALA A 59 10.25 -4.90 17.82
C ALA A 59 9.50 -6.21 18.00
N ILE A 60 8.19 -6.17 17.76
CA ILE A 60 7.37 -7.39 17.74
C ILE A 60 7.50 -8.02 16.36
N ALA A 61 8.15 -9.16 16.28
CA ALA A 61 8.26 -9.97 15.08
C ALA A 61 7.70 -11.37 15.33
N ASP A 62 6.85 -11.86 14.45
CA ASP A 62 6.14 -13.15 14.58
C ASP A 62 5.34 -13.25 15.90
N GLY A 63 4.76 -12.14 16.35
CA GLY A 63 3.99 -12.08 17.60
C GLY A 63 4.81 -12.11 18.88
N LYS A 64 6.16 -12.03 18.81
CA LYS A 64 7.07 -12.04 19.96
C LYS A 64 8.01 -10.83 19.93
N PRO A 65 8.37 -10.27 21.10
CA PRO A 65 9.39 -9.22 21.14
C PRO A 65 10.76 -9.83 20.82
N LYS A 66 11.47 -9.22 19.87
CA LYS A 66 12.82 -9.60 19.45
C LYS A 66 13.69 -8.35 19.34
N THR A 67 14.94 -8.47 19.73
CA THR A 67 15.98 -7.48 19.41
C THR A 67 16.43 -7.73 17.98
N LEU A 68 16.26 -6.74 17.10
CA LEU A 68 16.51 -6.89 15.67
C LEU A 68 17.56 -5.90 15.20
N GLY A 69 18.43 -6.35 14.31
CA GLY A 69 19.30 -5.49 13.52
C GLY A 69 18.54 -4.75 12.42
N LEU A 70 19.15 -3.70 11.88
CA LEU A 70 18.53 -2.88 10.82
C LEU A 70 18.08 -3.71 9.61
N MET A 71 18.92 -4.62 9.12
CA MET A 71 18.60 -5.46 7.97
C MET A 71 17.45 -6.42 8.24
N GLU A 72 17.36 -6.92 9.47
CA GLU A 72 16.26 -7.80 9.87
C GLU A 72 14.94 -7.04 9.91
N ILE A 73 14.93 -5.82 10.49
CA ILE A 73 13.74 -4.95 10.50
C ILE A 73 13.25 -4.67 9.08
N ILE A 74 14.16 -4.31 8.17
CA ILE A 74 13.81 -4.06 6.77
C ILE A 74 13.22 -5.34 6.14
N SER A 75 13.82 -6.49 6.38
CA SER A 75 13.35 -7.77 5.85
C SER A 75 11.95 -8.14 6.36
N TYR A 76 11.70 -7.97 7.65
CA TYR A 76 10.36 -8.15 8.24
C TYR A 76 9.34 -7.20 7.62
N TYR A 77 9.70 -5.92 7.46
CA TYR A 77 8.82 -4.92 6.87
C TYR A 77 8.47 -5.24 5.40
N VAL A 78 9.45 -5.60 4.58
CA VAL A 78 9.23 -5.99 3.18
C VAL A 78 8.34 -7.23 3.08
N ASN A 79 8.56 -8.24 3.93
CA ASN A 79 7.71 -9.43 3.97
C ASN A 79 6.28 -9.09 4.38
N TYR A 80 6.10 -8.23 5.39
CA TYR A 80 4.79 -7.75 5.81
C TYR A 80 4.06 -7.02 4.67
N GLN A 81 4.74 -6.13 3.95
CA GLN A 81 4.17 -5.43 2.80
C GLN A 81 3.73 -6.40 1.70
N ARG A 82 4.55 -7.41 1.40
CA ARG A 82 4.17 -8.44 0.44
C ARG A 82 2.92 -9.21 0.87
N GLU A 83 2.83 -9.61 2.14
CA GLU A 83 1.64 -10.29 2.66
C GLU A 83 0.40 -9.41 2.60
N PHE A 84 0.56 -8.13 2.91
CA PHE A 84 -0.52 -7.15 2.81
C PHE A 84 -1.03 -7.03 1.36
N ILE A 85 -0.12 -6.92 0.37
CA ILE A 85 -0.48 -6.90 -1.04
C ILE A 85 -1.23 -8.18 -1.44
N VAL A 86 -0.77 -9.35 -1.00
CA VAL A 86 -1.47 -10.61 -1.29
C VAL A 86 -2.88 -10.63 -0.71
N LYS A 87 -3.07 -10.18 0.53
CA LYS A 87 -4.40 -10.10 1.17
C LYS A 87 -5.31 -9.12 0.44
N ARG A 88 -4.81 -7.92 0.14
CA ARG A 88 -5.54 -6.89 -0.62
C ARG A 88 -5.95 -7.40 -1.99
N THR A 89 -5.02 -7.98 -2.74
CA THR A 89 -5.26 -8.51 -4.08
C THR A 89 -6.27 -9.65 -4.07
N LYS A 90 -6.27 -10.54 -3.06
CA LYS A 90 -7.28 -11.59 -2.91
C LYS A 90 -8.67 -11.02 -2.70
N CYS A 91 -8.82 -10.04 -1.81
CA CYS A 91 -10.09 -9.38 -1.54
C CYS A 91 -10.63 -8.67 -2.79
N GLU A 92 -9.76 -7.95 -3.50
CA GLU A 92 -10.10 -7.27 -4.74
C GLU A 92 -10.51 -8.25 -5.84
N LEU A 93 -9.79 -9.36 -6.00
CA LEU A 93 -10.11 -10.42 -6.95
C LEU A 93 -11.49 -11.03 -6.67
N GLU A 94 -11.79 -11.30 -5.40
CA GLU A 94 -13.10 -11.82 -5.01
C GLU A 94 -14.24 -10.86 -5.36
N ASN A 95 -14.05 -9.56 -5.08
CA ASN A 95 -15.03 -8.53 -5.43
C ASN A 95 -15.21 -8.40 -6.94
N CYS A 96 -14.11 -8.43 -7.71
CA CYS A 96 -14.15 -8.41 -9.15
C CYS A 96 -14.90 -9.64 -9.72
N ARG A 97 -14.67 -10.84 -9.20
CA ARG A 97 -15.38 -12.05 -9.61
C ARG A 97 -16.87 -12.00 -9.29
N LYS A 98 -17.24 -11.46 -8.12
CA LYS A 98 -18.66 -11.27 -7.77
C LYS A 98 -19.34 -10.30 -8.75
N ARG A 99 -18.65 -9.22 -9.14
CA ARG A 99 -19.17 -8.26 -10.12
C ARG A 99 -19.23 -8.83 -11.53
N GLU A 100 -18.18 -9.55 -11.96
CA GLU A 100 -18.16 -10.26 -13.25
C GLU A 100 -19.35 -11.20 -13.37
N HIS A 101 -19.59 -12.03 -12.36
CA HIS A 101 -20.71 -12.96 -12.34
C HIS A 101 -22.07 -12.27 -12.56
N ILE A 102 -22.29 -11.13 -11.90
CA ILE A 102 -23.53 -10.35 -12.09
C ILE A 102 -23.59 -9.77 -13.50
N LEU A 103 -22.51 -9.19 -14.00
CA LEU A 103 -22.47 -8.59 -15.34
C LEU A 103 -22.69 -9.61 -16.44
N GLU A 104 -22.16 -10.82 -16.32
CA GLU A 104 -22.43 -11.93 -17.26
C GLU A 104 -23.93 -12.23 -17.36
N GLY A 105 -24.61 -12.31 -16.22
CA GLY A 105 -26.07 -12.50 -16.20
C GLY A 105 -26.80 -11.33 -16.85
N LEU A 106 -26.40 -10.11 -16.59
CA LEU A 106 -27.02 -8.92 -17.20
C LEU A 106 -26.83 -8.89 -18.73
N VAL A 107 -25.64 -9.22 -19.23
CA VAL A 107 -25.34 -9.26 -20.66
C VAL A 107 -26.23 -10.36 -21.35
N ILE A 108 -26.39 -11.53 -20.72
CA ILE A 108 -27.28 -12.59 -21.24
C ILE A 108 -28.73 -12.08 -21.31
N ALA A 109 -29.20 -11.41 -20.25
CA ALA A 109 -30.56 -10.89 -20.17
C ALA A 109 -30.83 -9.80 -21.22
N VAL A 110 -29.88 -8.89 -21.42
CA VAL A 110 -30.04 -7.81 -22.39
C VAL A 110 -30.02 -8.30 -23.83
N ARG A 111 -29.19 -9.31 -24.14
CA ARG A 111 -29.16 -9.91 -25.47
C ARG A 111 -30.48 -10.67 -25.81
N ASN A 112 -31.22 -11.10 -24.78
CA ASN A 112 -32.48 -11.84 -24.92
C ASN A 112 -33.64 -11.08 -24.27
N ILE A 113 -33.64 -9.77 -24.39
CA ILE A 113 -34.55 -8.91 -23.60
C ILE A 113 -36.02 -9.18 -23.84
N ASP A 114 -36.44 -9.47 -25.08
CA ASP A 114 -37.83 -9.74 -25.42
C ASP A 114 -38.34 -10.98 -24.69
N GLU A 115 -37.52 -12.02 -24.61
CA GLU A 115 -37.86 -13.26 -23.91
C GLU A 115 -37.89 -13.05 -22.39
N VAL A 116 -36.92 -12.28 -21.84
CA VAL A 116 -36.90 -11.92 -20.42
C VAL A 116 -38.16 -11.16 -20.04
N VAL A 117 -38.54 -10.14 -20.82
CA VAL A 117 -39.75 -9.35 -20.57
C VAL A 117 -41.02 -10.20 -20.69
N ALA A 118 -41.06 -11.11 -21.67
CA ALA A 118 -42.19 -12.02 -21.82
C ALA A 118 -42.36 -12.97 -20.62
N ILE A 119 -41.23 -13.48 -20.06
CA ILE A 119 -41.24 -14.31 -18.85
C ILE A 119 -41.73 -13.52 -17.64
N ILE A 120 -41.21 -12.31 -17.44
CA ILE A 120 -41.60 -11.45 -16.33
C ILE A 120 -43.08 -11.12 -16.39
N LYS A 121 -43.62 -10.74 -17.57
CA LYS A 121 -45.03 -10.41 -17.77
C LYS A 121 -45.98 -11.60 -17.54
N LYS A 122 -45.53 -12.83 -17.82
CA LYS A 122 -46.30 -14.06 -17.62
C LYS A 122 -46.23 -14.62 -16.21
N SER A 123 -45.42 -14.08 -15.35
CA SER A 123 -45.25 -14.52 -13.97
C SER A 123 -46.17 -13.73 -13.02
N GLN A 124 -46.76 -14.44 -12.06
CA GLN A 124 -47.68 -13.85 -11.09
C GLN A 124 -46.95 -13.21 -9.89
N SER A 125 -45.70 -13.62 -9.66
CA SER A 125 -44.84 -13.08 -8.56
C SER A 125 -43.40 -12.94 -9.00
N THR A 126 -42.66 -12.11 -8.29
CA THR A 126 -41.21 -11.94 -8.47
C THR A 126 -40.42 -13.23 -8.24
N SER A 127 -40.87 -14.06 -7.28
CA SER A 127 -40.25 -15.36 -7.02
C SER A 127 -40.41 -16.31 -8.20
N GLU A 128 -41.61 -16.38 -8.77
CA GLU A 128 -41.90 -17.21 -9.95
C GLU A 128 -41.10 -16.73 -11.19
N ALA A 129 -41.00 -15.40 -11.36
CA ALA A 129 -40.19 -14.84 -12.45
C ALA A 129 -38.70 -15.19 -12.29
N ARG A 130 -38.18 -15.11 -11.07
CA ARG A 130 -36.81 -15.52 -10.74
C ARG A 130 -36.55 -16.97 -11.13
N ASP A 131 -37.41 -17.90 -10.69
CA ASP A 131 -37.22 -19.32 -10.94
C ASP A 131 -37.30 -19.64 -12.43
N LYS A 132 -38.24 -19.06 -13.17
CA LYS A 132 -38.34 -19.20 -14.61
C LYS A 132 -37.13 -18.70 -15.35
N LEU A 133 -36.58 -17.52 -14.98
CA LEU A 133 -35.35 -16.96 -15.54
C LEU A 133 -34.15 -17.87 -15.27
N ARG A 134 -34.02 -18.37 -14.04
CA ARG A 134 -32.97 -19.32 -13.67
C ARG A 134 -32.96 -20.58 -14.50
N VAL A 135 -34.11 -21.20 -14.66
CA VAL A 135 -34.24 -22.42 -15.43
C VAL A 135 -33.98 -22.17 -16.92
N ARG A 136 -34.56 -21.10 -17.47
CA ARG A 136 -34.47 -20.82 -18.91
C ARG A 136 -33.07 -20.43 -19.37
N PHE A 137 -32.39 -19.56 -18.62
CA PHE A 137 -31.06 -19.02 -18.99
C PHE A 137 -29.92 -19.64 -18.18
N LYS A 138 -30.17 -20.63 -17.34
CA LYS A 138 -29.20 -21.28 -16.45
C LYS A 138 -28.47 -20.27 -15.54
N LEU A 139 -29.20 -19.29 -15.04
CA LEU A 139 -28.68 -18.23 -14.22
C LEU A 139 -28.61 -18.60 -12.72
N SER A 140 -27.70 -18.02 -12.00
CA SER A 140 -27.69 -18.09 -10.54
C SER A 140 -28.82 -17.22 -9.96
N GLU A 141 -29.16 -17.44 -8.70
CA GLU A 141 -30.15 -16.63 -7.99
C GLU A 141 -29.77 -15.15 -7.98
N ARG A 142 -28.50 -14.85 -7.67
CA ARG A 142 -27.98 -13.48 -7.67
C ARG A 142 -28.03 -12.79 -9.03
N GLN A 143 -27.80 -13.52 -10.10
CA GLN A 143 -27.95 -13.02 -11.48
C GLN A 143 -29.40 -12.72 -11.80
N ALA A 144 -30.32 -13.63 -11.45
CA ALA A 144 -31.74 -13.44 -11.69
C ALA A 144 -32.31 -12.25 -10.90
N ASP A 145 -31.90 -12.07 -9.63
CA ASP A 145 -32.26 -10.90 -8.84
C ASP A 145 -31.76 -9.59 -9.47
N ALA A 146 -30.49 -9.55 -9.90
CA ALA A 146 -29.94 -8.39 -10.57
C ALA A 146 -30.65 -8.05 -11.90
N ILE A 147 -31.20 -9.06 -12.60
CA ILE A 147 -32.02 -8.87 -13.81
C ILE A 147 -33.38 -8.28 -13.46
N LEU A 148 -34.02 -8.76 -12.40
CA LEU A 148 -35.32 -8.25 -11.95
C LEU A 148 -35.22 -6.79 -11.41
N ASP A 149 -34.08 -6.43 -10.83
CA ASP A 149 -33.80 -5.07 -10.35
C ASP A 149 -33.35 -4.12 -11.48
N LEU A 150 -33.25 -4.61 -12.73
CA LEU A 150 -32.78 -3.79 -13.85
C LEU A 150 -33.83 -2.74 -14.23
N ARG A 151 -33.42 -1.48 -14.26
CA ARG A 151 -34.29 -0.38 -14.73
C ARG A 151 -34.41 -0.40 -16.26
N LEU A 152 -35.60 -0.17 -16.79
CA LEU A 152 -35.86 -0.13 -18.24
C LEU A 152 -34.97 0.88 -18.98
N ALA A 153 -34.58 1.98 -18.34
CA ALA A 153 -33.66 2.97 -18.90
C ALA A 153 -32.24 2.39 -19.23
N ARG A 154 -31.84 1.28 -18.64
CA ARG A 154 -30.56 0.61 -18.92
C ARG A 154 -30.60 -0.37 -20.11
N LEU A 155 -31.72 -0.45 -20.80
CA LEU A 155 -31.89 -1.33 -21.96
C LEU A 155 -31.55 -0.65 -23.28
N THR A 156 -31.07 0.57 -23.27
CA THR A 156 -30.62 1.29 -24.48
C THR A 156 -29.35 0.68 -25.05
N HIS A 157 -29.18 0.71 -26.38
CA HIS A 157 -27.99 0.19 -27.05
C HIS A 157 -26.68 0.76 -26.47
N LEU A 158 -26.68 2.02 -26.05
CA LEU A 158 -25.51 2.66 -25.44
C LEU A 158 -25.14 2.03 -24.09
N GLU A 159 -26.14 1.70 -23.27
CA GLU A 159 -25.91 1.07 -21.96
C GLU A 159 -25.47 -0.38 -22.08
N VAL A 160 -25.99 -1.12 -23.08
CA VAL A 160 -25.52 -2.47 -23.41
C VAL A 160 -24.05 -2.48 -23.74
N PHE A 161 -23.63 -1.56 -24.59
CA PHE A 161 -22.20 -1.41 -24.97
C PHE A 161 -21.33 -1.11 -23.74
N LYS A 162 -21.80 -0.24 -22.84
CA LYS A 162 -21.08 0.06 -21.59
C LYS A 162 -20.94 -1.18 -20.68
N LEU A 163 -21.98 -2.00 -20.56
CA LEU A 163 -21.92 -3.25 -19.78
C LEU A 163 -20.91 -4.25 -20.37
N GLU A 164 -20.87 -4.39 -21.69
CA GLU A 164 -19.90 -5.25 -22.36
C GLU A 164 -18.46 -4.72 -22.20
N GLN A 165 -18.29 -3.42 -22.28
CA GLN A 165 -17.01 -2.79 -22.05
C GLN A 165 -16.55 -2.96 -20.58
N GLU A 166 -17.45 -2.72 -19.61
CA GLU A 166 -17.18 -2.96 -18.18
C GLU A 166 -16.76 -4.41 -17.93
N LEU A 167 -17.45 -5.36 -18.55
CA LEU A 167 -17.13 -6.78 -18.44
C LEU A 167 -15.74 -7.11 -18.98
N LYS A 168 -15.37 -6.52 -20.12
CA LYS A 168 -14.04 -6.69 -20.71
C LYS A 168 -12.94 -6.13 -19.79
N GLU A 169 -13.08 -4.90 -19.32
CA GLU A 169 -12.14 -4.25 -18.42
C GLU A 169 -11.97 -5.04 -17.12
N LEU A 170 -13.09 -5.55 -16.59
CA LEU A 170 -13.10 -6.36 -15.37
C LEU A 170 -12.35 -7.68 -15.56
N ARG A 171 -12.53 -8.35 -16.68
CA ARG A 171 -11.79 -9.57 -17.03
C ARG A 171 -10.29 -9.33 -17.15
N GLU A 172 -9.89 -8.23 -17.78
CA GLU A 172 -8.48 -7.83 -17.84
C GLU A 172 -7.90 -7.53 -16.44
N ARG A 173 -8.70 -6.91 -15.56
CA ARG A 173 -8.32 -6.67 -14.17
C ARG A 173 -8.18 -7.98 -13.39
N ILE A 174 -9.12 -8.92 -13.53
CA ILE A 174 -9.06 -10.25 -12.91
C ILE A 174 -7.81 -11.01 -13.37
N ALA A 175 -7.48 -10.97 -14.66
CA ALA A 175 -6.27 -11.60 -15.19
C ALA A 175 -5.00 -11.01 -14.57
N ARG A 176 -4.92 -9.68 -14.46
CA ARG A 176 -3.79 -9.00 -13.79
C ARG A 176 -3.66 -9.38 -12.31
N LEU A 177 -4.77 -9.33 -11.56
CA LEU A 177 -4.77 -9.69 -10.14
C LEU A 177 -4.38 -11.16 -9.92
N THR A 178 -4.85 -12.05 -10.80
CA THR A 178 -4.49 -13.46 -10.75
C THR A 178 -3.01 -13.69 -11.04
N ALA A 179 -2.43 -12.96 -11.99
CA ALA A 179 -1.00 -13.03 -12.31
C ALA A 179 -0.15 -12.55 -11.11
N ILE A 180 -0.54 -11.46 -10.42
CA ILE A 180 0.15 -10.97 -9.21
C ILE A 180 0.11 -12.04 -8.11
N LEU A 181 -1.02 -12.70 -7.89
CA LEU A 181 -1.13 -13.75 -6.88
C LEU A 181 -0.26 -14.98 -7.21
N GLY A 182 -0.09 -15.29 -8.48
CA GLY A 182 0.69 -16.44 -8.94
C GLY A 182 2.22 -16.24 -8.92
N SER A 183 2.72 -15.00 -8.82
CA SER A 183 4.14 -14.69 -8.95
C SER A 183 4.68 -13.84 -7.82
N LYS A 184 5.62 -14.40 -7.04
CA LYS A 184 6.34 -13.63 -6.00
C LYS A 184 7.09 -12.42 -6.57
N LYS A 185 7.60 -12.52 -7.80
CA LYS A 185 8.30 -11.43 -8.48
C LYS A 185 7.37 -10.25 -8.71
N LEU A 186 6.18 -10.50 -9.27
CA LEU A 186 5.18 -9.45 -9.51
C LEU A 186 4.69 -8.81 -8.19
N GLN A 187 4.54 -9.61 -7.11
CA GLN A 187 4.23 -9.07 -5.78
C GLN A 187 5.30 -8.08 -5.31
N MET A 188 6.59 -8.44 -5.46
CA MET A 188 7.70 -7.57 -5.08
C MET A 188 7.80 -6.33 -5.98
N ASP A 189 7.49 -6.44 -7.27
CA ASP A 189 7.45 -5.29 -8.18
C ASP A 189 6.35 -4.31 -7.77
N VAL A 190 5.19 -4.80 -7.31
CA VAL A 190 4.13 -3.94 -6.75
C VAL A 190 4.62 -3.24 -5.48
N VAL A 191 5.25 -3.96 -4.53
CA VAL A 191 5.85 -3.36 -3.31
C VAL A 191 6.83 -2.26 -3.71
N LYS A 192 7.74 -2.55 -4.63
CA LYS A 192 8.76 -1.60 -5.10
C LYS A 192 8.12 -0.33 -5.69
N ASN A 193 7.11 -0.48 -6.54
CA ASN A 193 6.44 0.66 -7.17
C ASN A 193 5.70 1.53 -6.15
N GLU A 194 5.02 0.92 -5.18
CA GLU A 194 4.34 1.64 -4.10
C GLU A 194 5.34 2.39 -3.20
N MET A 195 6.50 1.78 -2.89
CA MET A 195 7.56 2.46 -2.13
C MET A 195 8.18 3.62 -2.90
N LEU A 196 8.39 3.48 -4.22
CA LEU A 196 8.91 4.56 -5.05
C LEU A 196 7.93 5.73 -5.20
N ALA A 197 6.63 5.49 -5.12
CA ALA A 197 5.61 6.55 -5.16
C ALA A 197 5.58 7.41 -3.88
N ILE A 198 6.12 6.91 -2.76
CA ILE A 198 6.21 7.64 -1.49
C ILE A 198 7.49 8.49 -1.42
N LYS A 199 8.53 8.15 -2.19
CA LYS A 199 9.81 8.85 -2.25
C LYS A 199 9.70 10.21 -2.94
#